data_e014f156a2faa8ab918f34e1d3278799
#
_entry.id   e014f156a2faa8ab918f34e1d3278799
#
_cell.length_a   1.000
_cell.length_b   1.000
_cell.length_c   1.000
_cell.angle_alpha   90.00
_cell.angle_beta   90.00
_cell.angle_gamma   90.00
#
_symmetry.space_group_name_H-M   'P 1'
#
loop_
_entity.id
_entity.type
_entity.pdbx_description
1 polymer ?
#
loop_
_entity_poly.entity_id
_entity_poly.type
_entity_poly.pdbx_seq_one_letter_code
_entity_poly.pdbx_strand_id
1 'polypeptide(L)'
;HGSYSTAMGYKAMYSQVHGSVNGDTGNVGVGYNAGFFNVTGINNTYIGSASGLGSSGESNSNNTGVGYRSLFAIQTGTKNTAVGTNSGISITDGESNVALGFQSGRNISTGDKNVAIGEDALYTLSTTNNMVAVGYEAGYNVNHDGAEGGTYVGYQASKANTSGAHNTSFGYQALLTNAAGANNVAVGSGALQSLNGGGTNTAVGKKAMNSADGAESNNVAIGSSAMQNANNDSTIKNVAIGADA
;
A
#
# COMPACT_ATOMS: atom_id res chain seq x y z
N HIS A 1 -12.31 -37.83 4.25
CA HIS A 1 -11.97 -37.33 5.59
C HIS A 1 -10.52 -36.85 5.61
N GLY A 2 -10.21 -35.66 5.28
CA GLY A 2 -8.87 -35.16 5.37
C GLY A 2 -8.85 -33.66 5.20
N SER A 3 -9.73 -32.91 5.82
CA SER A 3 -9.52 -31.48 5.88
C SER A 3 -8.79 -31.20 7.19
N TYR A 4 -7.53 -30.82 7.10
CA TYR A 4 -6.79 -30.23 8.21
C TYR A 4 -7.25 -28.82 8.51
N SER A 5 -8.53 -28.51 8.29
CA SER A 5 -9.10 -27.18 8.52
C SER A 5 -9.63 -27.05 9.94
N THR A 6 -9.47 -25.84 10.49
CA THR A 6 -10.04 -25.44 11.78
C THR A 6 -11.11 -24.41 11.55
N ALA A 7 -12.35 -24.66 11.99
CA ALA A 7 -13.46 -23.70 11.92
C ALA A 7 -14.04 -23.49 13.31
N MET A 8 -14.03 -22.25 13.82
CA MET A 8 -14.60 -21.91 15.12
C MET A 8 -15.41 -20.60 15.00
N GLY A 9 -16.71 -20.71 15.19
CA GLY A 9 -17.64 -19.59 15.12
C GLY A 9 -18.84 -19.86 14.22
N TYR A 10 -19.86 -18.98 14.29
CA TYR A 10 -21.06 -19.10 13.47
C TYR A 10 -20.72 -19.00 12.00
N LYS A 11 -21.03 -20.04 11.23
CA LYS A 11 -20.77 -20.16 9.78
C LYS A 11 -19.30 -19.91 9.37
N ALA A 12 -18.33 -20.14 10.23
CA ALA A 12 -16.92 -20.17 9.83
C ALA A 12 -16.71 -21.28 8.79
N MET A 13 -16.04 -20.98 7.66
CA MET A 13 -15.78 -21.90 6.55
C MET A 13 -17.04 -22.61 6.01
N TYR A 14 -18.18 -21.94 6.00
CA TYR A 14 -19.48 -22.56 5.72
C TYR A 14 -19.59 -23.18 4.33
N SER A 15 -19.06 -22.52 3.30
CA SER A 15 -19.16 -22.96 1.91
C SER A 15 -18.04 -23.91 1.48
N GLN A 16 -17.11 -24.23 2.41
CA GLN A 16 -15.97 -25.08 2.08
C GLN A 16 -16.43 -26.49 1.70
N VAL A 17 -16.13 -26.92 0.50
CA VAL A 17 -16.36 -28.28 0.04
C VAL A 17 -15.04 -29.05 -0.01
N HIS A 18 -15.10 -30.33 0.33
CA HIS A 18 -13.97 -31.24 0.28
C HIS A 18 -13.79 -31.70 -1.18
N GLY A 19 -13.16 -30.87 -2.02
CA GLY A 19 -13.16 -31.04 -3.47
C GLY A 19 -11.82 -31.26 -4.15
N SER A 20 -10.72 -31.29 -3.44
CA SER A 20 -9.47 -31.73 -4.05
C SER A 20 -9.28 -33.24 -3.87
N VAL A 21 -8.69 -33.90 -4.86
CA VAL A 21 -8.43 -35.35 -4.91
C VAL A 21 -7.65 -35.87 -3.69
N ASN A 22 -7.07 -34.99 -2.85
CA ASN A 22 -6.32 -35.35 -1.66
C ASN A 22 -6.92 -34.81 -0.33
N GLY A 23 -8.01 -34.07 -0.37
CA GLY A 23 -8.80 -33.72 0.83
C GLY A 23 -8.20 -32.71 1.82
N ASP A 24 -6.98 -32.21 1.58
CA ASP A 24 -6.26 -31.37 2.52
C ASP A 24 -6.44 -29.89 2.16
N THR A 25 -7.25 -29.17 2.92
CA THR A 25 -7.49 -27.74 2.65
C THR A 25 -6.63 -26.81 3.52
N GLY A 26 -6.22 -27.24 4.71
CA GLY A 26 -5.31 -26.48 5.58
C GLY A 26 -5.81 -25.08 5.98
N ASN A 27 -7.13 -24.85 5.96
CA ASN A 27 -7.69 -23.53 6.26
C ASN A 27 -7.96 -23.36 7.76
N VAL A 28 -7.78 -22.14 8.26
CA VAL A 28 -8.16 -21.74 9.62
C VAL A 28 -9.18 -20.62 9.53
N GLY A 29 -10.40 -20.83 10.05
CA GLY A 29 -11.47 -19.83 10.13
C GLY A 29 -11.94 -19.67 11.58
N VAL A 30 -11.69 -18.53 12.19
CA VAL A 30 -12.10 -18.23 13.57
C VAL A 30 -12.88 -16.92 13.62
N GLY A 31 -14.16 -17.00 13.88
CA GLY A 31 -15.04 -15.83 13.97
C GLY A 31 -16.35 -16.00 13.21
N TYR A 32 -17.27 -15.05 13.39
CA TYR A 32 -18.54 -15.01 12.65
C TYR A 32 -18.26 -14.83 11.16
N ASN A 33 -18.72 -15.77 10.32
CA ASN A 33 -18.53 -15.79 8.87
C ASN A 33 -17.07 -15.71 8.39
N ALA A 34 -16.08 -16.11 9.18
CA ALA A 34 -14.67 -16.15 8.74
C ALA A 34 -14.51 -17.15 7.58
N GLY A 35 -13.99 -16.74 6.45
CA GLY A 35 -13.80 -17.58 5.26
C GLY A 35 -15.10 -18.15 4.67
N PHE A 36 -16.23 -17.46 4.82
CA PHE A 36 -17.57 -18.00 4.59
C PHE A 36 -17.75 -18.57 3.18
N PHE A 37 -17.36 -17.85 2.12
CA PHE A 37 -17.59 -18.25 0.74
C PHE A 37 -16.40 -18.98 0.07
N ASN A 38 -15.30 -19.24 0.79
CA ASN A 38 -14.19 -19.98 0.21
C ASN A 38 -14.60 -21.45 -0.04
N VAL A 39 -14.75 -21.82 -1.32
CA VAL A 39 -15.29 -23.13 -1.70
C VAL A 39 -14.19 -24.20 -1.73
N THR A 40 -13.16 -24.04 -2.55
CA THR A 40 -12.09 -25.03 -2.76
C THR A 40 -10.68 -24.51 -2.43
N GLY A 41 -10.57 -23.24 -2.00
CA GLY A 41 -9.29 -22.63 -1.68
C GLY A 41 -8.62 -23.25 -0.47
N ILE A 42 -7.29 -23.22 -0.47
CA ILE A 42 -6.44 -23.91 0.50
C ILE A 42 -5.47 -22.97 1.22
N ASN A 43 -5.01 -23.38 2.42
CA ASN A 43 -3.96 -22.73 3.18
C ASN A 43 -4.29 -21.26 3.55
N ASN A 44 -5.57 -20.96 3.83
CA ASN A 44 -5.97 -19.64 4.28
C ASN A 44 -6.07 -19.60 5.81
N THR A 45 -5.71 -18.46 6.39
CA THR A 45 -5.92 -18.16 7.81
C THR A 45 -6.80 -16.92 7.93
N TYR A 46 -8.05 -17.08 8.38
CA TYR A 46 -9.01 -15.99 8.58
C TYR A 46 -9.44 -15.93 10.03
N ILE A 47 -9.02 -14.89 10.76
CA ILE A 47 -9.33 -14.69 12.18
C ILE A 47 -10.00 -13.34 12.38
N GLY A 48 -11.26 -13.37 12.80
CA GLY A 48 -12.08 -12.18 13.01
C GLY A 48 -13.44 -12.27 12.34
N SER A 49 -14.39 -11.44 12.79
CA SER A 49 -15.72 -11.40 12.17
C SER A 49 -15.63 -10.94 10.72
N ALA A 50 -16.17 -11.73 9.80
CA ALA A 50 -16.17 -11.54 8.36
C ALA A 50 -14.76 -11.34 7.73
N SER A 51 -13.71 -11.85 8.39
CA SER A 51 -12.37 -11.93 7.78
C SER A 51 -12.41 -12.95 6.64
N GLY A 52 -11.88 -12.57 5.46
CA GLY A 52 -11.89 -13.43 4.29
C GLY A 52 -13.29 -13.90 3.86
N LEU A 53 -14.31 -13.06 4.02
CA LEU A 53 -15.70 -13.46 3.72
C LEU A 53 -15.85 -13.98 2.29
N GLY A 54 -15.28 -13.27 1.32
CA GLY A 54 -15.30 -13.64 -0.10
C GLY A 54 -16.62 -13.39 -0.80
N SER A 55 -16.79 -14.04 -1.96
CA SER A 55 -18.01 -14.02 -2.77
C SER A 55 -18.45 -15.44 -3.12
N SER A 56 -19.76 -15.63 -3.35
CA SER A 56 -20.33 -16.96 -3.60
C SER A 56 -19.76 -17.62 -4.86
N GLY A 57 -19.26 -18.83 -4.71
CA GLY A 57 -18.71 -19.63 -5.82
C GLY A 57 -17.24 -19.43 -6.08
N GLU A 58 -16.59 -18.47 -5.41
CA GLU A 58 -15.17 -18.16 -5.60
C GLU A 58 -14.27 -18.96 -4.65
N SER A 59 -13.00 -18.98 -4.97
CA SER A 59 -11.99 -19.70 -4.19
C SER A 59 -10.66 -18.99 -4.22
N ASN A 60 -10.10 -18.77 -3.05
CA ASN A 60 -8.82 -18.07 -2.86
C ASN A 60 -7.90 -18.91 -1.98
N SER A 61 -6.59 -18.74 -2.12
CA SER A 61 -5.62 -19.59 -1.44
C SER A 61 -4.41 -18.82 -0.90
N ASN A 62 -3.80 -19.38 0.14
CA ASN A 62 -2.57 -18.86 0.73
C ASN A 62 -2.71 -17.42 1.29
N ASN A 63 -3.89 -17.04 1.76
CA ASN A 63 -4.15 -15.73 2.33
C ASN A 63 -4.14 -15.76 3.87
N THR A 64 -3.69 -14.69 4.47
CA THR A 64 -3.77 -14.45 5.90
C THR A 64 -4.57 -13.18 6.17
N GLY A 65 -5.75 -13.31 6.76
CA GLY A 65 -6.61 -12.21 7.18
C GLY A 65 -6.84 -12.26 8.70
N VAL A 66 -6.38 -11.25 9.42
CA VAL A 66 -6.58 -11.16 10.88
C VAL A 66 -7.18 -9.79 11.24
N GLY A 67 -8.39 -9.79 11.75
CA GLY A 67 -9.11 -8.59 12.15
C GLY A 67 -10.54 -8.54 11.59
N TYR A 68 -11.35 -7.60 12.09
CA TYR A 68 -12.69 -7.38 11.58
C TYR A 68 -12.65 -6.96 10.12
N ARG A 69 -13.30 -7.75 9.23
CA ARG A 69 -13.39 -7.53 7.78
C ARG A 69 -12.03 -7.38 7.07
N SER A 70 -10.96 -7.96 7.59
CA SER A 70 -9.72 -8.09 6.83
C SER A 70 -9.95 -9.01 5.62
N LEU A 71 -9.46 -8.64 4.43
CA LEU A 71 -9.70 -9.35 3.15
C LEU A 71 -11.18 -9.67 2.90
N PHE A 72 -12.08 -8.76 3.28
CA PHE A 72 -13.53 -9.02 3.25
C PHE A 72 -14.06 -9.39 1.86
N ALA A 73 -13.60 -8.69 0.81
CA ALA A 73 -14.09 -8.86 -0.56
C ALA A 73 -13.31 -9.91 -1.38
N ILE A 74 -12.38 -10.65 -0.76
CA ILE A 74 -11.48 -11.58 -1.46
C ILE A 74 -12.26 -12.59 -2.32
N GLN A 75 -11.89 -12.73 -3.58
CA GLN A 75 -12.52 -13.66 -4.54
C GLN A 75 -11.50 -14.71 -4.99
N THR A 76 -10.66 -14.40 -5.95
CA THR A 76 -9.63 -15.31 -6.48
C THR A 76 -8.21 -14.93 -6.04
N GLY A 77 -8.03 -13.77 -5.38
CA GLY A 77 -6.73 -13.26 -4.95
C GLY A 77 -5.98 -14.24 -4.04
N THR A 78 -4.66 -14.31 -4.22
CA THR A 78 -3.80 -15.27 -3.51
C THR A 78 -2.61 -14.60 -2.83
N LYS A 79 -2.05 -15.26 -1.80
CA LYS A 79 -0.81 -14.83 -1.13
C LYS A 79 -0.90 -13.43 -0.48
N ASN A 80 -2.09 -12.98 -0.14
CA ASN A 80 -2.26 -11.70 0.53
C ASN A 80 -2.16 -11.87 2.05
N THR A 81 -1.54 -10.90 2.70
CA THR A 81 -1.49 -10.81 4.16
C THR A 81 -2.13 -9.50 4.60
N ALA A 82 -3.23 -9.57 5.33
CA ALA A 82 -3.94 -8.41 5.86
C ALA A 82 -4.18 -8.55 7.36
N VAL A 83 -3.62 -7.65 8.15
CA VAL A 83 -3.76 -7.65 9.62
C VAL A 83 -4.23 -6.29 10.09
N GLY A 84 -5.40 -6.25 10.67
CA GLY A 84 -6.04 -5.03 11.16
C GLY A 84 -7.51 -4.93 10.73
N THR A 85 -8.27 -4.06 11.39
CA THR A 85 -9.67 -3.79 11.01
C THR A 85 -9.71 -3.14 9.63
N ASN A 86 -10.52 -3.71 8.72
CA ASN A 86 -10.69 -3.29 7.34
C ASN A 86 -9.38 -3.25 6.50
N SER A 87 -8.34 -3.95 6.92
CA SER A 87 -7.09 -4.08 6.17
C SER A 87 -7.34 -4.88 4.89
N GLY A 88 -6.94 -4.36 3.74
CA GLY A 88 -7.16 -5.00 2.44
C GLY A 88 -8.63 -5.34 2.14
N ILE A 89 -9.58 -4.58 2.69
CA ILE A 89 -11.01 -4.92 2.68
C ILE A 89 -11.58 -5.10 1.28
N SER A 90 -11.05 -4.41 0.29
CA SER A 90 -11.54 -4.42 -1.09
C SER A 90 -10.73 -5.33 -2.03
N ILE A 91 -9.70 -6.04 -1.54
CA ILE A 91 -8.93 -6.97 -2.39
C ILE A 91 -9.89 -8.05 -2.89
N THR A 92 -10.03 -8.14 -4.22
CA THR A 92 -10.81 -9.18 -4.91
C THR A 92 -9.90 -10.23 -5.53
N ASP A 93 -9.13 -9.84 -6.53
CA ASP A 93 -8.28 -10.71 -7.32
C ASP A 93 -6.79 -10.39 -7.18
N GLY A 94 -6.43 -9.28 -6.50
CA GLY A 94 -5.05 -8.86 -6.27
C GLY A 94 -4.23 -9.92 -5.55
N GLU A 95 -2.96 -10.06 -5.94
CA GLU A 95 -2.06 -11.07 -5.42
C GLU A 95 -0.83 -10.49 -4.69
N SER A 96 -0.34 -11.25 -3.70
CA SER A 96 0.93 -10.95 -3.04
C SER A 96 0.99 -9.58 -2.36
N ASN A 97 -0.14 -9.05 -1.88
CA ASN A 97 -0.19 -7.80 -1.15
C ASN A 97 0.01 -8.01 0.36
N VAL A 98 0.67 -7.06 0.99
CA VAL A 98 0.83 -6.98 2.44
C VAL A 98 0.13 -5.71 2.94
N ALA A 99 -0.85 -5.85 3.81
CA ALA A 99 -1.61 -4.75 4.39
C ALA A 99 -1.66 -4.90 5.92
N LEU A 100 -0.89 -4.11 6.66
CA LEU A 100 -0.80 -4.19 8.12
C LEU A 100 -1.18 -2.84 8.76
N GLY A 101 -2.29 -2.80 9.46
CA GLY A 101 -2.79 -1.60 10.13
C GLY A 101 -4.29 -1.38 9.88
N PHE A 102 -4.87 -0.43 10.63
CA PHE A 102 -6.26 -0.01 10.40
C PHE A 102 -6.40 0.57 9.01
N GLN A 103 -7.32 0.02 8.19
CA GLN A 103 -7.61 0.44 6.81
C GLN A 103 -6.38 0.49 5.85
N SER A 104 -5.28 -0.18 6.18
CA SER A 104 -4.14 -0.26 5.29
C SER A 104 -4.51 -0.99 3.98
N GLY A 105 -4.08 -0.47 2.84
CA GLY A 105 -4.41 -1.03 1.52
C GLY A 105 -5.92 -1.17 1.27
N ARG A 106 -6.73 -0.28 1.88
CA ARG A 106 -8.18 -0.42 1.98
C ARG A 106 -8.87 -0.63 0.65
N ASN A 107 -8.52 0.13 -0.37
CA ASN A 107 -9.20 0.11 -1.67
C ASN A 107 -8.45 -0.70 -2.75
N ILE A 108 -7.34 -1.36 -2.41
CA ILE A 108 -6.70 -2.30 -3.35
C ILE A 108 -7.77 -3.31 -3.80
N SER A 109 -7.97 -3.44 -5.10
CA SER A 109 -8.91 -4.41 -5.69
C SER A 109 -8.16 -5.50 -6.46
N THR A 110 -7.51 -5.14 -7.54
CA THR A 110 -6.75 -6.06 -8.42
C THR A 110 -5.26 -5.75 -8.46
N GLY A 111 -4.79 -4.73 -7.73
CA GLY A 111 -3.36 -4.40 -7.66
C GLY A 111 -2.53 -5.50 -6.97
N ASP A 112 -1.32 -5.73 -7.47
CA ASP A 112 -0.44 -6.81 -7.03
C ASP A 112 0.83 -6.29 -6.35
N LYS A 113 1.40 -7.10 -5.45
CA LYS A 113 2.74 -6.91 -4.88
C LYS A 113 2.92 -5.56 -4.18
N ASN A 114 1.86 -5.08 -3.53
CA ASN A 114 1.90 -3.84 -2.77
C ASN A 114 2.17 -4.13 -1.29
N VAL A 115 2.92 -3.24 -0.66
CA VAL A 115 3.19 -3.26 0.78
C VAL A 115 2.61 -1.98 1.40
N ALA A 116 1.58 -2.12 2.22
CA ALA A 116 0.92 -1.07 2.96
C ALA A 116 1.03 -1.35 4.47
N ILE A 117 1.88 -0.64 5.19
CA ILE A 117 2.09 -0.82 6.63
C ILE A 117 1.85 0.50 7.36
N GLY A 118 0.87 0.53 8.22
CA GLY A 118 0.44 1.72 8.96
C GLY A 118 -1.04 2.02 8.72
N GLU A 119 -1.65 2.77 9.63
CA GLU A 119 -3.01 3.25 9.46
C GLU A 119 -3.12 4.08 8.18
N ASP A 120 -4.10 3.76 7.32
CA ASP A 120 -4.40 4.42 6.06
C ASP A 120 -3.24 4.45 5.03
N ALA A 121 -2.20 3.61 5.18
CA ALA A 121 -1.18 3.47 4.16
C ALA A 121 -1.79 2.90 2.87
N LEU A 122 -1.48 3.50 1.71
CA LEU A 122 -2.06 3.18 0.37
C LEU A 122 -3.59 3.09 0.39
N TYR A 123 -4.26 4.00 1.09
CA TYR A 123 -5.70 3.93 1.32
C TYR A 123 -6.52 3.93 0.04
N THR A 124 -6.20 4.79 -0.95
CA THR A 124 -6.97 4.94 -2.19
C THR A 124 -6.48 4.05 -3.33
N LEU A 125 -5.36 3.33 -3.16
CA LEU A 125 -4.78 2.47 -4.19
C LEU A 125 -5.80 1.42 -4.63
N SER A 126 -5.99 1.25 -5.95
CA SER A 126 -6.95 0.28 -6.48
C SER A 126 -6.29 -0.79 -7.36
N THR A 127 -5.71 -0.43 -8.48
CA THR A 127 -5.20 -1.35 -9.51
C THR A 127 -3.68 -1.32 -9.67
N THR A 128 -3.01 -0.33 -9.06
CA THR A 128 -1.57 -0.10 -9.18
C THR A 128 -0.76 -1.19 -8.47
N ASN A 129 0.41 -1.50 -9.01
CA ASN A 129 1.28 -2.58 -8.55
C ASN A 129 2.63 -2.07 -8.00
N ASN A 130 3.34 -2.94 -7.28
CA ASN A 130 4.73 -2.75 -6.88
C ASN A 130 4.98 -1.50 -6.00
N MET A 131 4.01 -1.14 -5.17
CA MET A 131 4.10 -0.01 -4.25
C MET A 131 4.61 -0.44 -2.88
N VAL A 132 5.42 0.40 -2.25
CA VAL A 132 5.82 0.24 -0.84
C VAL A 132 5.46 1.50 -0.07
N ALA A 133 4.57 1.38 0.91
CA ALA A 133 4.23 2.48 1.83
C ALA A 133 4.28 2.00 3.28
N VAL A 134 5.10 2.65 4.08
CA VAL A 134 5.29 2.34 5.50
C VAL A 134 5.17 3.62 6.33
N GLY A 135 4.11 3.72 7.11
CA GLY A 135 3.82 4.87 7.97
C GLY A 135 2.36 5.29 7.90
N TYR A 136 1.94 6.12 8.87
CA TYR A 136 0.60 6.72 8.89
C TYR A 136 0.37 7.55 7.63
N GLU A 137 -0.71 7.25 6.89
CA GLU A 137 -1.09 7.91 5.63
C GLU A 137 0.03 7.96 4.55
N ALA A 138 1.04 7.06 4.60
CA ALA A 138 2.04 6.99 3.56
C ALA A 138 1.39 6.58 2.22
N GLY A 139 1.60 7.37 1.17
CA GLY A 139 0.98 7.15 -0.14
C GLY A 139 -0.55 7.16 -0.15
N TYR A 140 -1.19 7.89 0.76
CA TYR A 140 -2.64 7.84 1.00
C TYR A 140 -3.48 8.02 -0.29
N ASN A 141 -3.15 8.99 -1.14
CA ASN A 141 -3.93 9.36 -2.32
C ASN A 141 -3.48 8.68 -3.63
N VAL A 142 -2.55 7.73 -3.57
CA VAL A 142 -2.10 7.01 -4.77
C VAL A 142 -3.26 6.22 -5.37
N ASN A 143 -3.70 6.57 -6.58
CA ASN A 143 -4.86 5.91 -7.19
C ASN A 143 -4.87 5.93 -8.73
N HIS A 144 -3.73 6.11 -9.38
CA HIS A 144 -3.67 6.16 -10.84
C HIS A 144 -2.70 5.10 -11.35
N ASP A 145 -3.06 4.41 -12.43
CA ASP A 145 -2.26 3.35 -13.08
C ASP A 145 -0.83 3.80 -13.44
N GLY A 146 -0.60 5.12 -13.54
CA GLY A 146 0.71 5.70 -13.75
C GLY A 146 1.60 5.84 -12.51
N ALA A 147 1.10 5.60 -11.30
CA ALA A 147 1.87 5.81 -10.06
C ALA A 147 2.74 4.61 -9.63
N GLU A 148 3.02 3.68 -10.52
CA GLU A 148 3.76 2.44 -10.25
C GLU A 148 5.15 2.66 -9.62
N GLY A 149 5.61 1.68 -8.83
CA GLY A 149 6.99 1.60 -8.36
C GLY A 149 7.39 2.65 -7.31
N GLY A 150 6.43 3.27 -6.62
CA GLY A 150 6.70 4.23 -5.55
C GLY A 150 7.15 3.56 -4.24
N THR A 151 8.11 4.19 -3.54
CA THR A 151 8.55 3.77 -2.21
C THR A 151 8.40 4.93 -1.23
N TYR A 152 7.47 4.81 -0.27
CA TYR A 152 7.07 5.86 0.66
C TYR A 152 7.22 5.38 2.10
N VAL A 153 8.19 5.92 2.82
CA VAL A 153 8.48 5.52 4.21
C VAL A 153 8.51 6.75 5.12
N GLY A 154 7.56 6.81 6.05
CA GLY A 154 7.44 7.89 7.02
C GLY A 154 6.01 8.39 7.18
N TYR A 155 5.77 9.17 8.25
CA TYR A 155 4.50 9.83 8.49
C TYR A 155 4.15 10.73 7.31
N GLN A 156 3.02 10.46 6.63
CA GLN A 156 2.51 11.20 5.47
C GLN A 156 3.51 11.33 4.29
N ALA A 157 4.48 10.43 4.16
CA ALA A 157 5.38 10.41 3.02
C ALA A 157 4.57 10.23 1.74
N SER A 158 4.74 11.11 0.75
CA SER A 158 3.99 11.14 -0.52
C SER A 158 2.46 11.08 -0.38
N LYS A 159 1.90 11.63 0.70
CA LYS A 159 0.45 11.54 0.98
C LYS A 159 -0.42 12.01 -0.18
N ALA A 160 -0.06 13.11 -0.85
CA ALA A 160 -0.85 13.69 -1.93
C ALA A 160 -0.46 13.18 -3.34
N ASN A 161 0.47 12.21 -3.45
CA ASN A 161 0.81 11.65 -4.75
C ASN A 161 -0.40 10.89 -5.32
N THR A 162 -0.88 11.32 -6.49
CA THR A 162 -1.99 10.67 -7.17
C THR A 162 -1.52 9.83 -8.36
N SER A 163 -0.60 10.35 -9.17
CA SER A 163 -0.17 9.74 -10.44
C SER A 163 1.34 9.75 -10.70
N GLY A 164 2.15 10.33 -9.79
CA GLY A 164 3.62 10.38 -9.98
C GLY A 164 4.26 9.02 -9.77
N ALA A 165 4.87 8.46 -10.83
CA ALA A 165 5.53 7.17 -10.80
C ALA A 165 6.96 7.23 -10.26
N HIS A 166 7.46 6.10 -9.76
CA HIS A 166 8.86 5.87 -9.41
C HIS A 166 9.44 6.91 -8.44
N ASN A 167 8.62 7.44 -7.53
CA ASN A 167 9.09 8.35 -6.50
C ASN A 167 9.59 7.58 -5.27
N THR A 168 10.70 8.03 -4.71
CA THR A 168 11.23 7.55 -3.43
C THR A 168 11.11 8.65 -2.40
N SER A 169 10.32 8.47 -1.37
CA SER A 169 10.20 9.39 -0.24
C SER A 169 10.51 8.67 1.07
N PHE A 170 11.49 9.16 1.81
CA PHE A 170 11.91 8.60 3.09
C PHE A 170 12.06 9.69 4.13
N GLY A 171 11.10 9.79 5.04
CA GLY A 171 11.10 10.78 6.11
C GLY A 171 9.73 11.35 6.43
N TYR A 172 9.62 12.05 7.56
CA TYR A 172 8.41 12.77 7.96
C TYR A 172 8.03 13.78 6.88
N GLN A 173 6.85 13.63 6.27
CA GLN A 173 6.30 14.49 5.22
C GLN A 173 7.24 14.74 4.02
N ALA A 174 8.12 13.77 3.72
CA ALA A 174 8.90 13.82 2.49
C ALA A 174 7.97 13.71 1.29
N LEU A 175 8.13 14.57 0.29
CA LEU A 175 7.33 14.64 -0.94
C LEU A 175 5.81 14.73 -0.70
N LEU A 176 5.40 15.46 0.35
CA LEU A 176 4.02 15.45 0.86
C LEU A 176 2.97 15.83 -0.18
N THR A 177 3.21 16.90 -0.96
CA THR A 177 2.19 17.51 -1.85
C THR A 177 2.35 17.12 -3.33
N ASN A 178 3.30 16.25 -3.67
CA ASN A 178 3.53 15.87 -5.06
C ASN A 178 2.31 15.12 -5.63
N ALA A 179 1.57 15.76 -6.52
CA ALA A 179 0.40 15.13 -7.14
C ALA A 179 0.78 14.24 -8.34
N ALA A 180 1.65 14.72 -9.23
CA ALA A 180 1.95 14.08 -10.51
C ALA A 180 3.44 13.98 -10.88
N GLY A 181 4.34 14.63 -10.13
CA GLY A 181 5.79 14.59 -10.42
C GLY A 181 6.35 13.18 -10.28
N ALA A 182 7.18 12.76 -11.24
CA ALA A 182 7.73 11.40 -11.30
C ALA A 182 9.25 11.38 -11.12
N ASN A 183 9.79 10.21 -10.75
CA ASN A 183 11.23 9.97 -10.64
C ASN A 183 11.94 10.88 -9.63
N ASN A 184 11.28 11.31 -8.56
CA ASN A 184 11.89 12.11 -7.52
C ASN A 184 12.42 11.25 -6.38
N VAL A 185 13.55 11.67 -5.81
CA VAL A 185 14.15 11.10 -4.59
C VAL A 185 14.11 12.17 -3.50
N ALA A 186 13.35 11.93 -2.43
CA ALA A 186 13.21 12.80 -1.28
C ALA A 186 13.60 12.04 0.00
N VAL A 187 14.77 12.28 0.55
CA VAL A 187 15.26 11.63 1.77
C VAL A 187 15.51 12.68 2.85
N GLY A 188 14.72 12.65 3.89
CA GLY A 188 14.81 13.58 5.02
C GLY A 188 13.46 14.18 5.39
N SER A 189 13.33 14.67 6.61
CA SER A 189 12.11 15.33 7.07
C SER A 189 11.84 16.59 6.23
N GLY A 190 10.69 16.65 5.56
CA GLY A 190 10.27 17.76 4.70
C GLY A 190 11.10 17.94 3.42
N ALA A 191 11.87 16.94 2.99
CA ALA A 191 12.53 16.99 1.68
C ALA A 191 11.46 16.99 0.58
N LEU A 192 11.59 17.92 -0.41
CA LEU A 192 10.61 18.12 -1.49
C LEU A 192 9.15 18.25 -1.02
N GLN A 193 8.93 18.77 0.18
CA GLN A 193 7.62 18.74 0.82
C GLN A 193 6.52 19.40 -0.03
N SER A 194 6.82 20.50 -0.68
CA SER A 194 5.84 21.31 -1.43
C SER A 194 5.86 21.10 -2.95
N LEU A 195 6.69 20.18 -3.46
CA LEU A 195 6.75 19.89 -4.90
C LEU A 195 5.37 19.41 -5.39
N ASN A 196 4.87 19.98 -6.48
CA ASN A 196 3.52 19.68 -6.98
C ASN A 196 3.46 19.21 -8.44
N GLY A 197 4.55 18.81 -9.04
CA GLY A 197 4.50 18.32 -10.44
C GLY A 197 5.86 18.19 -11.12
N GLY A 198 6.92 18.74 -10.52
CA GLY A 198 8.29 18.60 -11.00
C GLY A 198 8.80 17.16 -10.91
N GLY A 199 9.70 16.80 -11.82
CA GLY A 199 10.22 15.43 -11.89
C GLY A 199 11.74 15.34 -11.92
N THR A 200 12.26 14.15 -11.63
CA THR A 200 13.68 13.85 -11.71
C THR A 200 14.54 14.72 -10.76
N ASN A 201 14.01 15.06 -9.60
CA ASN A 201 14.76 15.77 -8.56
C ASN A 201 15.34 14.79 -7.55
N THR A 202 16.53 15.11 -7.04
CA THR A 202 17.16 14.41 -5.93
C THR A 202 17.36 15.38 -4.77
N ALA A 203 16.63 15.20 -3.68
CA ALA A 203 16.74 16.00 -2.47
C ALA A 203 17.07 15.10 -1.27
N VAL A 204 18.24 15.29 -0.71
CA VAL A 204 18.72 14.51 0.45
C VAL A 204 19.13 15.46 1.57
N GLY A 205 18.39 15.45 2.65
CA GLY A 205 18.61 16.30 3.81
C GLY A 205 17.31 16.86 4.36
N LYS A 206 17.32 17.27 5.64
CA LYS A 206 16.17 17.93 6.24
C LYS A 206 15.83 19.19 5.45
N LYS A 207 14.57 19.30 4.95
CA LYS A 207 14.08 20.44 4.16
C LYS A 207 14.88 20.75 2.87
N ALA A 208 15.63 19.78 2.32
CA ALA A 208 16.22 19.97 1.00
C ALA A 208 15.11 20.18 -0.03
N MET A 209 15.17 21.25 -0.84
CA MET A 209 14.14 21.67 -1.79
C MET A 209 12.71 21.74 -1.19
N ASN A 210 12.59 22.14 0.06
CA ASN A 210 11.30 22.08 0.78
C ASN A 210 10.19 22.93 0.15
N SER A 211 10.52 24.09 -0.40
CA SER A 211 9.57 25.04 -0.99
C SER A 211 9.55 24.99 -2.51
N ALA A 212 10.01 23.92 -3.14
CA ALA A 212 9.77 23.66 -4.54
C ALA A 212 8.25 23.44 -4.71
N ASP A 213 7.53 24.40 -5.32
CA ASP A 213 6.06 24.43 -5.32
C ASP A 213 5.43 24.32 -6.71
N GLY A 214 6.25 24.15 -7.73
CA GLY A 214 5.84 24.07 -9.12
C GLY A 214 6.47 22.91 -9.89
N ALA A 215 6.93 23.21 -11.09
CA ALA A 215 7.47 22.24 -12.04
C ALA A 215 9.00 22.12 -12.03
N GLU A 216 9.64 22.43 -10.88
CA GLU A 216 11.09 22.28 -10.72
C GLU A 216 11.53 20.88 -11.07
N SER A 217 12.50 20.76 -11.97
CA SER A 217 12.90 19.46 -12.50
C SER A 217 14.41 19.34 -12.71
N ASN A 218 14.90 18.10 -12.61
CA ASN A 218 16.29 17.75 -12.84
C ASN A 218 17.28 18.45 -11.89
N ASN A 219 16.90 18.69 -10.64
CA ASN A 219 17.74 19.33 -9.65
C ASN A 219 18.34 18.31 -8.67
N VAL A 220 19.53 18.62 -8.15
CA VAL A 220 20.19 17.88 -7.08
C VAL A 220 20.44 18.81 -5.90
N ALA A 221 19.84 18.51 -4.75
CA ALA A 221 20.01 19.24 -3.51
C ALA A 221 20.42 18.27 -2.39
N ILE A 222 21.65 18.37 -1.92
CA ILE A 222 22.19 17.48 -0.86
C ILE A 222 22.69 18.32 0.31
N GLY A 223 22.06 18.21 1.42
CA GLY A 223 22.36 18.95 2.66
C GLY A 223 21.10 19.46 3.35
N SER A 224 21.21 19.82 4.63
CA SER A 224 20.08 20.45 5.33
C SER A 224 19.76 21.79 4.69
N SER A 225 18.50 22.01 4.34
CA SER A 225 18.00 23.22 3.67
C SER A 225 18.70 23.56 2.33
N ALA A 226 19.45 22.63 1.73
CA ALA A 226 20.03 22.86 0.42
C ALA A 226 18.90 23.16 -0.59
N MET A 227 19.03 24.24 -1.35
CA MET A 227 18.05 24.72 -2.34
C MET A 227 16.63 24.88 -1.74
N GLN A 228 16.52 25.24 -0.46
CA GLN A 228 15.24 25.21 0.29
C GLN A 228 14.15 26.07 -0.38
N ASN A 229 14.50 27.20 -0.97
CA ASN A 229 13.58 28.16 -1.56
C ASN A 229 13.56 28.10 -3.11
N ALA A 230 13.80 26.94 -3.69
CA ALA A 230 13.67 26.74 -5.12
C ALA A 230 12.18 26.72 -5.52
N ASN A 231 11.55 27.88 -5.57
CA ASN A 231 10.12 28.08 -5.86
C ASN A 231 9.90 28.87 -7.17
N ASN A 232 10.71 28.59 -8.18
CA ASN A 232 10.59 29.22 -9.49
C ASN A 232 10.55 28.12 -10.54
N ASP A 233 9.46 28.01 -11.28
CA ASP A 233 9.24 27.03 -12.36
C ASP A 233 10.38 26.92 -13.38
N SER A 234 11.26 27.93 -13.44
CA SER A 234 12.48 27.90 -14.23
C SER A 234 13.70 27.27 -13.52
N THR A 235 13.56 26.83 -12.27
CA THR A 235 14.62 26.18 -11.50
C THR A 235 14.82 24.75 -12.00
N ILE A 236 15.68 24.59 -12.99
CA ILE A 236 15.97 23.30 -13.62
C ILE A 236 17.50 23.07 -13.75
N LYS A 237 17.91 21.80 -13.60
CA LYS A 237 19.31 21.38 -13.82
C LYS A 237 20.33 22.06 -12.91
N ASN A 238 19.93 22.34 -11.66
CA ASN A 238 20.82 22.93 -10.65
C ASN A 238 21.38 21.85 -9.74
N VAL A 239 22.57 22.10 -9.22
CA VAL A 239 23.22 21.28 -8.20
C VAL A 239 23.60 22.16 -7.01
N ALA A 240 23.10 21.84 -5.83
CA ALA A 240 23.44 22.47 -4.56
C ALA A 240 23.87 21.38 -3.56
N ILE A 241 25.09 21.45 -3.07
CA ILE A 241 25.64 20.49 -2.09
C ILE A 241 26.22 21.27 -0.92
N GLY A 242 25.71 21.01 0.28
CA GLY A 242 26.06 21.68 1.50
C GLY A 242 24.85 22.14 2.29
N ALA A 243 25.01 22.44 3.57
CA ALA A 243 23.93 23.02 4.35
C ALA A 243 23.66 24.45 3.86
N ASP A 244 22.37 24.79 3.72
CA ASP A 244 21.91 26.11 3.29
C ASP A 244 22.49 26.59 1.94
N ALA A 245 22.92 25.66 1.08
CA ALA A 245 23.50 25.92 -0.24
C ALA A 245 22.45 26.37 -1.25
#